data_c121471aba248bdbdc27af4745229d66
#
_entry.id   c121471aba248bdbdc27af4745229d66
#
_cell.length_a   1.000
_cell.length_b   1.000
_cell.length_c   1.000
_cell.angle_alpha   90.00
_cell.angle_beta   90.00
_cell.angle_gamma   90.00
#
_symmetry.space_group_name_H-M   'P 1'
#
loop_
_entity.id
_entity.type
_entity.pdbx_description
1 polymer ?
#
loop_
_entity_poly.entity_id
_entity_poly.type
_entity_poly.pdbx_seq_one_letter_code
_entity_poly.pdbx_strand_id
1 'polypeptide(L)'
;MYDCSSSQVRLAYKFTGKERDSESNLDYFGARYNSSSIGRYMSPGPVLVSRQLTDPQTLNKYSYVFNRPTVLVDPDGEWPGWYHHQLIEWNFGFLGQHAVGVLEAASDWVDSEQAGNQAPERSYMHAMRDGAHNQSVQEAELLSNNYIGSELNAAVTAQLAYEANGGTGYSDDALTHFGHALHTVTDSTSPEHAGYQPWYCYYCISAVEHWHTEENSARSSNGRDMEARYEAGVQARRVWQRYQAQLQAERKKREEERKKKRKPPAQQGEPQPHDYTSL
;
A
#
# COMPACT_ATOMS: atom_id res chain seq x y z
N MET A 1 10.36 -11.85 60.60
CA MET A 1 9.80 -12.85 59.71
C MET A 1 8.98 -12.06 58.68
N TYR A 2 9.55 -11.74 57.53
CA TYR A 2 8.83 -11.05 56.44
C TYR A 2 8.12 -12.13 55.66
N ASP A 3 6.79 -12.08 55.65
CA ASP A 3 5.95 -12.95 54.85
C ASP A 3 6.01 -12.47 53.38
N CYS A 4 6.79 -13.17 52.58
CA CYS A 4 6.76 -13.04 51.13
C CYS A 4 5.62 -13.89 50.57
N SER A 5 4.38 -13.52 50.88
CA SER A 5 3.25 -14.02 50.11
C SER A 5 3.35 -13.42 48.71
N SER A 6 3.74 -14.27 47.77
CA SER A 6 3.84 -14.00 46.35
C SER A 6 2.54 -13.42 45.83
N SER A 7 2.46 -12.10 45.74
CA SER A 7 1.51 -11.46 44.84
C SER A 7 1.91 -11.88 43.43
N GLN A 8 1.27 -12.90 42.88
CA GLN A 8 1.35 -13.20 41.46
C GLN A 8 0.87 -11.95 40.72
N VAL A 9 1.81 -11.20 40.19
CA VAL A 9 1.52 -10.16 39.20
C VAL A 9 0.88 -10.92 38.01
N ARG A 10 -0.43 -10.99 38.01
CA ARG A 10 -1.15 -11.48 36.85
C ARG A 10 -0.83 -10.48 35.72
N LEU A 11 -0.06 -10.94 34.74
CA LEU A 11 0.12 -10.15 33.52
C LEU A 11 -1.27 -9.87 32.95
N ALA A 12 -1.69 -8.60 33.01
CA ALA A 12 -2.99 -8.14 32.52
C ALA A 12 -3.09 -8.32 31.00
N TYR A 13 -1.95 -8.27 30.32
CA TYR A 13 -1.87 -8.37 28.85
C TYR A 13 -1.83 -9.84 28.40
N LYS A 14 -2.73 -10.22 27.51
CA LYS A 14 -2.91 -11.60 27.04
C LYS A 14 -2.89 -11.69 25.51
N PHE A 15 -4.01 -11.97 24.90
CA PHE A 15 -4.13 -12.20 23.47
C PHE A 15 -3.67 -10.97 22.69
N THR A 16 -2.67 -11.14 21.81
CA THR A 16 -2.03 -10.09 21.00
C THR A 16 -1.60 -8.84 21.78
N GLY A 17 -1.17 -9.02 23.05
CA GLY A 17 -0.72 -7.93 23.90
C GLY A 17 -1.82 -7.03 24.45
N LYS A 18 -3.09 -7.45 24.36
CA LYS A 18 -4.23 -6.68 24.88
C LYS A 18 -4.50 -6.97 26.34
N GLU A 19 -5.00 -5.93 27.03
CA GLU A 19 -5.39 -6.04 28.43
C GLU A 19 -6.61 -6.96 28.57
N ARG A 20 -6.48 -7.93 29.47
CA ARG A 20 -7.58 -8.83 29.84
C ARG A 20 -8.37 -8.25 31.00
N ASP A 21 -9.64 -7.96 30.77
CA ASP A 21 -10.58 -7.66 31.86
C ASP A 21 -10.78 -8.91 32.72
N SER A 22 -10.44 -8.79 34.00
CA SER A 22 -10.47 -9.90 34.94
C SER A 22 -11.88 -10.33 35.32
N GLU A 23 -12.88 -9.49 35.14
CA GLU A 23 -14.28 -9.77 35.51
C GLU A 23 -14.99 -10.52 34.35
N SER A 24 -14.82 -10.09 33.13
CA SER A 24 -15.47 -10.69 31.95
C SER A 24 -14.62 -11.74 31.25
N ASN A 25 -13.32 -11.81 31.48
CA ASN A 25 -12.34 -12.60 30.71
C ASN A 25 -12.25 -12.22 29.23
N LEU A 26 -12.61 -10.99 28.88
CA LEU A 26 -12.52 -10.46 27.55
C LEU A 26 -11.22 -9.65 27.37
N ASP A 27 -10.67 -9.64 26.18
CA ASP A 27 -9.51 -8.83 25.83
C ASP A 27 -9.99 -7.47 25.30
N TYR A 28 -9.53 -6.38 25.92
CA TYR A 28 -9.90 -5.02 25.53
C TYR A 28 -9.02 -4.52 24.40
N PHE A 29 -9.60 -4.33 23.24
CA PHE A 29 -8.91 -3.86 22.03
C PHE A 29 -9.04 -2.35 21.80
N GLY A 30 -9.68 -1.60 22.68
CA GLY A 30 -10.00 -0.20 22.49
C GLY A 30 -11.44 0.00 22.07
N ALA A 31 -11.76 -0.23 20.81
CA ALA A 31 -13.13 -0.07 20.30
C ALA A 31 -14.05 -1.22 20.67
N ARG A 32 -13.53 -2.44 20.82
CA ARG A 32 -14.33 -3.65 21.08
C ARG A 32 -13.66 -4.56 22.11
N TYR A 33 -14.47 -5.40 22.72
CA TYR A 33 -13.99 -6.54 23.49
C TYR A 33 -13.95 -7.80 22.62
N ASN A 34 -12.83 -8.50 22.68
CA ASN A 34 -12.64 -9.78 22.02
C ASN A 34 -12.72 -10.93 23.04
N SER A 35 -13.38 -11.99 22.69
CA SER A 35 -13.32 -13.24 23.43
C SER A 35 -12.36 -14.20 22.74
N SER A 36 -11.12 -14.25 23.23
CA SER A 36 -10.09 -15.17 22.72
C SER A 36 -10.47 -16.64 22.88
N SER A 37 -11.39 -16.97 23.78
CA SER A 37 -11.89 -18.34 23.98
C SER A 37 -12.81 -18.82 22.83
N ILE A 38 -13.48 -17.91 22.16
CA ILE A 38 -14.36 -18.22 21.03
C ILE A 38 -13.87 -17.59 19.71
N GLY A 39 -12.76 -16.83 19.74
CA GLY A 39 -12.14 -16.22 18.57
C GLY A 39 -12.98 -15.13 17.91
N ARG A 40 -13.77 -14.37 18.68
CA ARG A 40 -14.72 -13.38 18.14
C ARG A 40 -14.80 -12.12 18.98
N TYR A 41 -15.13 -11.02 18.31
CA TYR A 41 -15.58 -9.81 18.99
C TYR A 41 -16.97 -9.95 19.57
N MET A 42 -17.22 -9.24 20.68
CA MET A 42 -18.50 -9.25 21.40
C MET A 42 -19.51 -8.25 20.83
N SER A 43 -19.04 -7.34 19.96
CA SER A 43 -19.86 -6.39 19.21
C SER A 43 -19.51 -6.44 17.72
N PRO A 44 -20.46 -6.07 16.83
CA PRO A 44 -20.18 -6.05 15.39
C PRO A 44 -19.15 -4.97 15.06
N GLY A 45 -18.30 -5.22 14.08
CA GLY A 45 -17.42 -4.21 13.51
C GLY A 45 -18.19 -3.11 12.76
N PRO A 46 -17.53 -2.00 12.42
CA PRO A 46 -18.14 -0.88 11.71
C PRO A 46 -18.85 -1.32 10.41
N VAL A 47 -19.97 -0.67 10.12
CA VAL A 47 -20.92 -1.14 9.06
C VAL A 47 -20.35 -1.07 7.65
N LEU A 48 -19.40 -0.16 7.40
CA LEU A 48 -18.97 0.22 6.05
C LEU A 48 -17.77 -0.56 5.51
N VAL A 49 -17.06 -1.26 6.35
CA VAL A 49 -15.70 -1.73 6.07
C VAL A 49 -15.63 -3.07 5.34
N SER A 50 -16.73 -3.78 5.10
CA SER A 50 -16.57 -5.17 4.69
C SER A 50 -17.75 -5.79 3.97
N ARG A 51 -18.11 -5.27 2.85
CA ARG A 51 -19.00 -5.99 1.93
C ARG A 51 -18.30 -6.28 0.61
N GLN A 52 -17.31 -7.16 0.64
CA GLN A 52 -16.92 -7.85 -0.59
C GLN A 52 -17.84 -9.06 -0.74
N LEU A 53 -18.77 -9.00 -1.68
CA LEU A 53 -19.63 -10.14 -2.01
C LEU A 53 -18.82 -11.36 -2.50
N THR A 54 -17.55 -11.15 -2.84
CA THR A 54 -16.62 -12.17 -3.29
C THR A 54 -15.87 -12.88 -2.16
N ASP A 55 -15.75 -12.26 -0.96
CA ASP A 55 -15.21 -12.90 0.24
C ASP A 55 -16.25 -12.97 1.35
N PRO A 56 -16.84 -14.16 1.61
CA PRO A 56 -17.85 -14.34 2.66
C PRO A 56 -17.36 -13.99 4.07
N GLN A 57 -16.05 -14.01 4.33
CA GLN A 57 -15.51 -13.66 5.66
C GLN A 57 -15.70 -12.18 5.98
N THR A 58 -15.76 -11.32 4.97
CA THR A 58 -16.01 -9.88 5.16
C THR A 58 -17.46 -9.59 5.60
N LEU A 59 -18.36 -10.53 5.44
CA LEU A 59 -19.76 -10.43 5.89
C LEU A 59 -19.89 -10.71 7.39
N ASN A 60 -18.91 -11.38 8.00
CA ASN A 60 -18.93 -11.72 9.41
C ASN A 60 -18.36 -10.57 10.26
N LYS A 61 -19.23 -9.68 10.71
CA LYS A 61 -18.89 -8.49 11.52
C LYS A 61 -18.27 -8.78 12.90
N TYR A 62 -18.33 -10.02 13.35
CA TYR A 62 -17.82 -10.44 14.65
C TYR A 62 -16.49 -11.18 14.53
N SER A 63 -16.00 -11.47 13.32
CA SER A 63 -14.73 -12.17 13.13
C SER A 63 -13.55 -11.31 13.60
N TYR A 64 -12.60 -11.96 14.26
CA TYR A 64 -11.28 -11.39 14.50
C TYR A 64 -10.45 -11.58 13.23
N VAL A 65 -9.96 -10.47 12.66
CA VAL A 65 -9.06 -10.41 11.48
C VAL A 65 -9.42 -11.40 10.36
N PHE A 66 -10.71 -11.43 9.96
CA PHE A 66 -11.25 -12.36 8.93
C PHE A 66 -10.93 -13.84 9.20
N ASN A 67 -10.86 -14.26 10.47
CA ASN A 67 -10.46 -15.60 10.90
C ASN A 67 -9.03 -16.00 10.50
N ARG A 68 -8.10 -15.03 10.40
CA ARG A 68 -6.67 -15.22 10.08
C ARG A 68 -5.74 -14.81 11.26
N PRO A 69 -5.97 -15.24 12.50
CA PRO A 69 -5.26 -14.74 13.67
C PRO A 69 -3.78 -15.14 13.76
N THR A 70 -3.32 -16.01 12.85
CA THR A 70 -1.92 -16.44 12.77
C THR A 70 -1.09 -15.55 11.83
N VAL A 71 -1.72 -14.69 11.05
CA VAL A 71 -1.10 -13.84 10.04
C VAL A 71 -1.37 -12.36 10.32
N LEU A 72 -2.52 -12.05 10.87
CA LEU A 72 -3.02 -10.69 11.06
C LEU A 72 -3.30 -10.40 12.54
N VAL A 73 -3.11 -9.15 12.93
CA VAL A 73 -3.43 -8.63 14.26
C VAL A 73 -4.33 -7.42 14.10
N ASP A 74 -5.35 -7.29 14.94
CA ASP A 74 -6.16 -6.09 15.08
C ASP A 74 -5.57 -5.22 16.19
N PRO A 75 -5.01 -4.03 15.90
CA PRO A 75 -4.35 -3.22 16.92
C PRO A 75 -5.30 -2.53 17.89
N ASP A 76 -6.54 -2.27 17.50
CA ASP A 76 -7.45 -1.35 18.20
C ASP A 76 -8.88 -1.84 18.37
N GLY A 77 -9.20 -2.98 17.80
CA GLY A 77 -10.53 -3.56 17.88
C GLY A 77 -11.52 -3.04 16.88
N GLU A 78 -11.08 -2.32 15.87
CA GLU A 78 -11.95 -1.82 14.80
C GLU A 78 -11.73 -2.52 13.46
N TRP A 79 -10.69 -3.37 13.39
CA TRP A 79 -10.30 -4.05 12.17
C TRP A 79 -11.24 -3.86 10.96
N PRO A 80 -10.64 -3.50 9.82
CA PRO A 80 -9.21 -3.48 9.51
C PRO A 80 -8.63 -2.07 9.72
N GLY A 81 -7.78 -1.90 10.72
CA GLY A 81 -7.08 -0.65 11.02
C GLY A 81 -6.05 -0.23 9.96
N TRP A 82 -5.83 -1.02 8.92
CA TRP A 82 -4.89 -0.74 7.84
C TRP A 82 -5.66 -0.32 6.59
N TYR A 83 -5.89 0.96 6.46
CA TYR A 83 -6.59 1.54 5.34
C TYR A 83 -5.93 1.18 3.99
N HIS A 84 -4.61 1.20 3.92
CA HIS A 84 -3.86 0.81 2.72
C HIS A 84 -4.07 -0.66 2.36
N HIS A 85 -4.00 -1.58 3.32
CA HIS A 85 -4.25 -3.00 3.08
C HIS A 85 -5.66 -3.23 2.54
N GLN A 86 -6.64 -2.58 3.15
CA GLN A 86 -8.03 -2.68 2.70
C GLN A 86 -8.22 -2.15 1.28
N LEU A 87 -7.60 -1.00 0.96
CA LEU A 87 -7.61 -0.45 -0.39
C LEU A 87 -6.93 -1.40 -1.39
N ILE A 88 -5.82 -2.02 -1.00
CA ILE A 88 -5.09 -2.99 -1.80
C ILE A 88 -5.97 -4.22 -2.06
N GLU A 89 -6.53 -4.83 -1.02
CA GLU A 89 -7.43 -5.97 -1.17
C GLU A 89 -8.63 -5.65 -2.08
N TRP A 90 -9.26 -4.49 -1.90
CA TRP A 90 -10.44 -4.12 -2.69
C TRP A 90 -10.16 -3.81 -4.15
N ASN A 91 -9.03 -3.21 -4.44
CA ASN A 91 -8.72 -2.79 -5.79
C ASN A 91 -7.86 -3.79 -6.56
N PHE A 92 -7.10 -4.65 -5.87
CA PHE A 92 -6.10 -5.54 -6.46
C PHE A 92 -6.26 -7.02 -6.08
N GLY A 93 -7.29 -7.40 -5.32
CA GLY A 93 -7.58 -8.78 -4.97
C GLY A 93 -7.69 -9.73 -6.19
N PHE A 94 -8.01 -9.20 -7.37
CA PHE A 94 -8.03 -9.94 -8.63
C PHE A 94 -6.65 -10.43 -9.09
N LEU A 95 -5.55 -9.88 -8.55
CA LEU A 95 -4.18 -10.32 -8.83
C LEU A 95 -3.81 -11.60 -8.07
N GLY A 96 -4.63 -12.01 -7.09
CA GLY A 96 -4.38 -13.16 -6.22
C GLY A 96 -3.65 -12.81 -4.93
N GLN A 97 -3.73 -13.71 -3.95
CA GLN A 97 -3.28 -13.47 -2.57
C GLN A 97 -1.79 -13.16 -2.45
N HIS A 98 -0.94 -13.83 -3.25
CA HIS A 98 0.50 -13.56 -3.24
C HIS A 98 0.79 -12.11 -3.65
N ALA A 99 0.21 -11.66 -4.77
CA ALA A 99 0.41 -10.30 -5.26
C ALA A 99 -0.13 -9.24 -4.29
N VAL A 100 -1.29 -9.50 -3.67
CA VAL A 100 -1.84 -8.65 -2.60
C VAL A 100 -0.86 -8.53 -1.45
N GLY A 101 -0.32 -9.66 -0.96
CA GLY A 101 0.66 -9.65 0.15
C GLY A 101 1.95 -8.88 -0.19
N VAL A 102 2.41 -8.94 -1.45
CA VAL A 102 3.56 -8.13 -1.89
C VAL A 102 3.23 -6.63 -1.88
N LEU A 103 2.05 -6.24 -2.34
CA LEU A 103 1.60 -4.85 -2.34
C LEU A 103 1.42 -4.31 -0.91
N GLU A 104 0.86 -5.11 -0.02
CA GLU A 104 0.70 -4.77 1.41
C GLU A 104 2.06 -4.57 2.08
N ALA A 105 3.00 -5.51 1.89
CA ALA A 105 4.34 -5.39 2.43
C ALA A 105 5.10 -4.18 1.88
N ALA A 106 4.89 -3.83 0.61
CA ALA A 106 5.45 -2.64 0.01
C ALA A 106 4.86 -1.35 0.61
N SER A 107 3.55 -1.33 0.87
CA SER A 107 2.89 -0.22 1.57
C SER A 107 3.43 -0.05 2.99
N ASP A 108 3.53 -1.14 3.76
CA ASP A 108 4.08 -1.14 5.12
C ASP A 108 5.54 -0.66 5.15
N TRP A 109 6.31 -0.97 4.11
CA TRP A 109 7.69 -0.48 4.02
C TRP A 109 7.75 1.05 3.89
N VAL A 110 6.81 1.66 3.18
CA VAL A 110 6.73 3.13 3.10
C VAL A 110 6.46 3.73 4.48
N ASP A 111 5.62 3.11 5.30
CA ASP A 111 5.35 3.52 6.68
C ASP A 111 6.46 3.16 7.68
N SER A 112 7.47 2.43 7.24
CA SER A 112 8.48 1.89 8.15
C SER A 112 9.43 2.95 8.71
N GLU A 113 9.37 3.13 10.01
CA GLU A 113 10.35 3.92 10.77
C GLU A 113 11.75 3.30 10.69
N GLN A 114 11.85 1.97 10.78
CA GLN A 114 13.12 1.24 10.73
C GLN A 114 13.84 1.44 9.38
N ALA A 115 13.10 1.67 8.31
CA ALA A 115 13.65 2.06 7.01
C ALA A 115 14.01 3.55 6.92
N GLY A 116 13.68 4.35 7.96
CA GLY A 116 13.87 5.80 8.01
C GLY A 116 12.91 6.57 7.10
N ASN A 117 11.83 5.95 6.67
CA ASN A 117 10.86 6.56 5.74
C ASN A 117 9.96 7.59 6.41
N GLN A 118 9.89 7.57 7.75
CA GLN A 118 9.17 8.55 8.57
C GLN A 118 9.98 9.81 8.90
N ALA A 119 11.18 9.95 8.33
CA ALA A 119 11.98 11.16 8.48
C ALA A 119 11.34 12.35 7.73
N PRO A 120 11.42 13.59 8.27
CA PRO A 120 10.82 14.77 7.63
C PRO A 120 11.25 14.95 6.17
N GLU A 121 12.49 14.65 5.84
CA GLU A 121 13.06 14.74 4.50
C GLU A 121 12.45 13.73 3.51
N ARG A 122 11.73 12.73 4.02
CA ARG A 122 11.02 11.69 3.24
C ARG A 122 9.50 11.85 3.28
N SER A 123 8.99 12.91 3.89
CA SER A 123 7.56 13.19 4.01
C SER A 123 6.81 13.19 2.66
N TYR A 124 7.52 13.44 1.57
CA TYR A 124 6.96 13.36 0.21
C TYR A 124 6.46 11.97 -0.16
N MET A 125 6.97 10.89 0.48
CA MET A 125 6.50 9.52 0.28
C MET A 125 5.09 9.31 0.84
N HIS A 126 4.69 10.17 1.78
CA HIS A 126 3.38 10.20 2.43
C HIS A 126 2.50 11.37 1.96
N ALA A 127 2.81 11.96 0.80
CA ALA A 127 2.12 13.15 0.29
C ALA A 127 2.06 14.30 1.33
N MET A 128 3.11 14.44 2.13
CA MET A 128 3.30 15.48 3.13
C MET A 128 4.52 16.34 2.78
N ARG A 129 4.69 17.46 3.50
CA ARG A 129 5.87 18.33 3.36
C ARG A 129 6.78 18.24 4.57
N ASP A 130 8.06 18.44 4.34
CA ASP A 130 9.06 18.56 5.38
C ASP A 130 8.82 19.85 6.21
N GLY A 131 8.15 19.69 7.34
CA GLY A 131 7.86 20.77 8.27
C GLY A 131 9.09 21.23 9.05
N ALA A 132 10.06 20.32 9.27
CA ALA A 132 11.27 20.63 10.02
C ALA A 132 12.19 21.62 9.25
N HIS A 133 12.18 21.55 7.92
CA HIS A 133 12.98 22.43 7.06
C HIS A 133 12.14 23.47 6.29
N ASN A 134 10.91 23.74 6.72
CA ASN A 134 10.01 24.74 6.11
C ASN A 134 9.80 24.55 4.59
N GLN A 135 9.70 23.32 4.13
CA GLN A 135 9.48 23.00 2.73
C GLN A 135 8.14 23.62 2.25
N SER A 136 8.12 24.16 1.05
CA SER A 136 6.90 24.64 0.44
C SER A 136 6.00 23.50 -0.03
N VAL A 137 4.68 23.78 -0.14
CA VAL A 137 3.70 22.82 -0.70
C VAL A 137 4.09 22.41 -2.12
N GLN A 138 4.52 23.37 -2.94
CA GLN A 138 4.90 23.13 -4.35
C GLN A 138 6.11 22.20 -4.47
N GLU A 139 7.11 22.37 -3.59
CA GLU A 139 8.28 21.49 -3.57
C GLU A 139 7.91 20.06 -3.12
N ALA A 140 7.06 19.95 -2.09
CA ALA A 140 6.58 18.64 -1.62
C ALA A 140 5.77 17.91 -2.70
N GLU A 141 4.85 18.63 -3.37
CA GLU A 141 4.08 18.10 -4.49
C GLU A 141 4.97 17.61 -5.63
N LEU A 142 5.98 18.40 -5.99
CA LEU A 142 6.94 18.02 -7.02
C LEU A 142 7.71 16.75 -6.62
N LEU A 143 8.18 16.65 -5.37
CA LEU A 143 8.91 15.50 -4.87
C LEU A 143 8.02 14.25 -4.84
N SER A 144 6.79 14.36 -4.35
CA SER A 144 5.83 13.23 -4.34
C SER A 144 5.53 12.75 -5.76
N ASN A 145 5.27 13.67 -6.69
CA ASN A 145 5.03 13.31 -8.09
C ASN A 145 6.25 12.66 -8.75
N ASN A 146 7.45 13.14 -8.46
CA ASN A 146 8.70 12.55 -8.94
C ASN A 146 8.91 11.16 -8.36
N TYR A 147 8.64 10.96 -7.06
CA TYR A 147 8.73 9.68 -6.40
C TYR A 147 7.76 8.67 -7.02
N ILE A 148 6.48 9.01 -7.14
CA ILE A 148 5.48 8.18 -7.81
C ILE A 148 5.93 7.83 -9.24
N GLY A 149 6.43 8.80 -9.99
CA GLY A 149 6.92 8.59 -11.35
C GLY A 149 8.12 7.64 -11.42
N SER A 150 9.08 7.79 -10.51
CA SER A 150 10.27 6.94 -10.43
C SER A 150 9.92 5.50 -10.07
N GLU A 151 9.04 5.30 -9.08
CA GLU A 151 8.57 3.98 -8.68
C GLU A 151 7.80 3.27 -9.80
N LEU A 152 6.93 3.97 -10.52
CA LEU A 152 6.23 3.39 -11.68
C LEU A 152 7.20 2.99 -12.81
N ASN A 153 8.24 3.79 -13.06
CA ASN A 153 9.25 3.45 -14.04
C ASN A 153 10.10 2.24 -13.61
N ALA A 154 10.42 2.15 -12.32
CA ALA A 154 11.10 1.00 -11.74
C ALA A 154 10.23 -0.26 -11.85
N ALA A 155 8.94 -0.18 -11.53
CA ALA A 155 7.99 -1.26 -11.70
C ALA A 155 7.93 -1.78 -13.14
N VAL A 156 7.86 -0.88 -14.13
CA VAL A 156 7.89 -1.24 -15.56
C VAL A 156 9.21 -1.92 -15.93
N THR A 157 10.32 -1.41 -15.45
CA THR A 157 11.66 -1.95 -15.73
C THR A 157 11.82 -3.36 -15.15
N ALA A 158 11.42 -3.55 -13.90
CA ALA A 158 11.46 -4.84 -13.21
C ALA A 158 10.56 -5.87 -13.91
N GLN A 159 9.34 -5.50 -14.28
CA GLN A 159 8.42 -6.37 -14.99
C GLN A 159 8.97 -6.83 -16.34
N LEU A 160 9.54 -5.90 -17.11
CA LEU A 160 10.11 -6.22 -18.42
C LEU A 160 11.39 -7.07 -18.31
N ALA A 161 12.16 -6.94 -17.25
CA ALA A 161 13.30 -7.80 -16.96
C ALA A 161 12.84 -9.22 -16.60
N TYR A 162 11.81 -9.33 -15.76
CA TYR A 162 11.21 -10.62 -15.38
C TYR A 162 10.67 -11.38 -16.61
N GLU A 163 9.92 -10.71 -17.48
CA GLU A 163 9.41 -11.29 -18.73
C GLU A 163 10.52 -11.73 -19.70
N ALA A 164 11.59 -10.94 -19.79
CA ALA A 164 12.74 -11.25 -20.64
C ALA A 164 13.46 -12.54 -20.20
N ASN A 165 13.36 -12.88 -18.92
CA ASN A 165 13.89 -14.12 -18.34
C ASN A 165 12.87 -15.26 -18.30
N GLY A 166 11.74 -15.14 -19.00
CA GLY A 166 10.72 -16.18 -19.11
C GLY A 166 9.68 -16.19 -17.99
N GLY A 167 9.66 -15.16 -17.15
CA GLY A 167 8.65 -15.00 -16.10
C GLY A 167 7.24 -14.77 -16.68
N THR A 168 6.24 -15.27 -15.97
CA THR A 168 4.82 -15.15 -16.32
C THR A 168 4.04 -14.49 -15.18
N GLY A 169 3.07 -13.66 -15.50
CA GLY A 169 2.36 -12.86 -14.51
C GLY A 169 3.13 -11.61 -14.12
N TYR A 170 2.94 -11.13 -12.88
CA TYR A 170 3.65 -9.98 -12.33
C TYR A 170 4.82 -10.45 -11.46
N SER A 171 5.96 -9.76 -11.55
CA SER A 171 7.10 -10.00 -10.66
C SER A 171 6.88 -9.30 -9.32
N ASP A 172 7.44 -9.88 -8.25
CA ASP A 172 7.38 -9.30 -6.90
C ASP A 172 8.08 -7.94 -6.87
N ASP A 173 9.21 -7.78 -7.55
CA ASP A 173 9.91 -6.50 -7.64
C ASP A 173 9.05 -5.42 -8.31
N ALA A 174 8.33 -5.77 -9.39
CA ALA A 174 7.43 -4.83 -10.06
C ALA A 174 6.25 -4.43 -9.16
N LEU A 175 5.68 -5.39 -8.44
CA LEU A 175 4.60 -5.15 -7.49
C LEU A 175 5.08 -4.33 -6.29
N THR A 176 6.30 -4.56 -5.80
CA THR A 176 6.90 -3.77 -4.71
C THR A 176 7.02 -2.31 -5.10
N HIS A 177 7.61 -2.02 -6.25
CA HIS A 177 7.71 -0.64 -6.74
C HIS A 177 6.34 -0.02 -6.99
N PHE A 178 5.41 -0.79 -7.54
CA PHE A 178 4.04 -0.30 -7.72
C PHE A 178 3.35 -0.02 -6.38
N GLY A 179 3.56 -0.86 -5.36
CA GLY A 179 3.04 -0.67 -4.00
C GLY A 179 3.55 0.61 -3.32
N HIS A 180 4.82 0.95 -3.50
CA HIS A 180 5.39 2.21 -3.04
C HIS A 180 4.70 3.43 -3.67
N ALA A 181 4.53 3.43 -4.99
CA ALA A 181 3.80 4.50 -5.68
C ALA A 181 2.33 4.58 -5.25
N LEU A 182 1.70 3.43 -5.05
CA LEU A 182 0.31 3.31 -4.62
C LEU A 182 0.09 3.92 -3.25
N HIS A 183 0.97 3.66 -2.28
CA HIS A 183 0.91 4.23 -0.94
C HIS A 183 0.84 5.75 -1.00
N THR A 184 1.82 6.39 -1.62
CA THR A 184 1.86 7.87 -1.74
C THR A 184 0.62 8.44 -2.43
N VAL A 185 0.11 7.75 -3.46
CA VAL A 185 -1.11 8.17 -4.16
C VAL A 185 -2.33 8.09 -3.25
N THR A 186 -2.45 7.05 -2.44
CA THR A 186 -3.58 6.88 -1.54
C THR A 186 -3.50 7.83 -0.35
N ASP A 187 -2.33 8.09 0.19
CA ASP A 187 -2.09 9.11 1.23
C ASP A 187 -2.54 10.48 0.78
N SER A 188 -2.24 10.87 -0.47
CA SER A 188 -2.63 12.18 -1.00
C SER A 188 -4.13 12.45 -0.97
N THR A 189 -4.96 11.42 -0.79
CA THR A 189 -6.42 11.52 -0.69
C THR A 189 -6.91 11.58 0.76
N SER A 190 -6.05 11.28 1.73
CA SER A 190 -6.40 11.39 3.15
C SER A 190 -6.64 12.85 3.53
N PRO A 191 -7.69 13.15 4.30
CA PRO A 191 -7.94 14.51 4.80
C PRO A 191 -6.77 15.09 5.60
N GLU A 192 -6.01 14.23 6.27
CA GLU A 192 -4.87 14.59 7.11
C GLU A 192 -3.64 14.98 6.30
N HIS A 193 -3.53 14.47 5.07
CA HIS A 193 -2.44 14.78 4.13
C HIS A 193 -2.83 15.85 3.10
N ALA A 194 -4.13 16.15 2.98
CA ALA A 194 -4.66 17.05 1.97
C ALA A 194 -3.96 18.42 2.00
N GLY A 195 -3.41 18.84 0.86
CA GLY A 195 -2.65 20.07 0.72
C GLY A 195 -1.23 19.99 1.27
N TYR A 196 -0.65 18.80 1.39
CA TYR A 196 0.71 18.56 1.87
C TYR A 196 0.95 19.13 3.26
N GLN A 197 0.23 18.59 4.25
CA GLN A 197 0.39 18.99 5.64
C GLN A 197 1.83 18.83 6.13
N PRO A 198 2.32 19.67 7.06
CA PRO A 198 3.69 19.59 7.50
C PRO A 198 3.91 18.40 8.42
N TRP A 199 4.93 17.61 8.12
CA TRP A 199 5.46 16.53 8.97
C TRP A 199 6.75 16.98 9.64
N TYR A 200 6.84 16.89 10.97
CA TYR A 200 7.97 17.42 11.74
C TYR A 200 8.87 16.32 12.30
N CYS A 201 8.32 15.25 12.79
CA CYS A 201 9.06 14.09 13.31
C CYS A 201 8.09 12.95 13.68
N TYR A 202 8.64 11.73 13.75
CA TYR A 202 7.88 10.54 14.15
C TYR A 202 7.50 10.51 15.66
N TYR A 203 8.38 11.01 16.53
CA TYR A 203 8.20 10.98 18.00
C TYR A 203 7.68 12.29 18.59
N CYS A 204 7.24 13.24 17.81
CA CYS A 204 6.68 14.49 18.29
C CYS A 204 5.21 14.32 18.72
N ILE A 205 4.74 15.22 19.57
CA ILE A 205 3.31 15.29 19.93
C ILE A 205 2.43 15.43 18.68
N SER A 206 2.88 16.22 17.70
CA SER A 206 2.17 16.39 16.42
C SER A 206 2.01 15.08 15.63
N ALA A 207 2.94 14.15 15.72
CA ALA A 207 2.83 12.84 15.10
C ALA A 207 1.73 11.99 15.76
N VAL A 208 1.67 12.03 17.10
CA VAL A 208 0.61 11.31 17.85
C VAL A 208 -0.76 11.89 17.52
N GLU A 209 -0.88 13.22 17.44
CA GLU A 209 -2.12 13.88 17.02
C GLU A 209 -2.49 13.54 15.58
N HIS A 210 -1.53 13.51 14.67
CA HIS A 210 -1.72 13.13 13.27
C HIS A 210 -2.26 11.70 13.15
N TRP A 211 -1.61 10.74 13.80
CA TRP A 211 -2.06 9.35 13.80
C TRP A 211 -3.46 9.17 14.37
N HIS A 212 -3.76 9.82 15.50
CA HIS A 212 -5.11 9.77 16.07
C HIS A 212 -6.16 10.37 15.13
N THR A 213 -5.81 11.42 14.41
CA THR A 213 -6.72 12.07 13.47
C THR A 213 -6.92 11.20 12.24
N GLU A 214 -5.85 10.67 11.67
CA GLU A 214 -5.88 9.78 10.51
C GLU A 214 -6.67 8.49 10.81
N GLU A 215 -6.41 7.88 11.96
CA GLU A 215 -7.14 6.72 12.44
C GLU A 215 -8.63 7.02 12.64
N ASN A 216 -8.98 8.17 13.20
CA ASN A 216 -10.37 8.60 13.36
C ASN A 216 -11.04 8.88 12.01
N SER A 217 -10.34 9.46 11.04
CA SER A 217 -10.87 9.70 9.68
C SER A 217 -11.07 8.40 8.93
N ALA A 218 -10.15 7.45 9.04
CA ALA A 218 -10.31 6.12 8.45
C ALA A 218 -11.53 5.37 9.02
N ARG A 219 -11.92 5.65 10.26
CA ARG A 219 -13.06 5.05 10.96
C ARG A 219 -14.37 5.80 10.77
N SER A 220 -14.29 7.08 10.45
CA SER A 220 -15.43 7.96 10.42
C SER A 220 -16.43 7.55 9.33
N SER A 221 -17.72 7.66 9.67
CA SER A 221 -18.83 7.52 8.74
C SER A 221 -19.33 8.85 8.20
N ASN A 222 -18.63 9.95 8.50
CA ASN A 222 -19.00 11.24 7.96
C ASN A 222 -18.78 11.30 6.44
N GLY A 223 -19.50 12.18 5.74
CA GLY A 223 -19.48 12.23 4.28
C GLY A 223 -18.10 12.53 3.69
N ARG A 224 -17.28 13.36 4.38
CA ARG A 224 -15.94 13.77 3.92
C ARG A 224 -14.98 12.57 3.91
N ASP A 225 -14.95 11.78 4.97
CA ASP A 225 -14.01 10.65 5.07
C ASP A 225 -14.45 9.49 4.19
N MET A 226 -15.76 9.32 3.97
CA MET A 226 -16.28 8.39 2.98
C MET A 226 -15.91 8.79 1.55
N GLU A 227 -15.95 10.09 1.24
CA GLU A 227 -15.53 10.62 -0.06
C GLU A 227 -14.03 10.43 -0.28
N ALA A 228 -13.20 10.70 0.73
CA ALA A 228 -11.76 10.47 0.68
C ALA A 228 -11.43 9.01 0.39
N ARG A 229 -12.09 8.06 1.06
CA ARG A 229 -11.92 6.62 0.81
C ARG A 229 -12.36 6.18 -0.59
N TYR A 230 -13.44 6.74 -1.09
CA TYR A 230 -13.87 6.51 -2.46
C TYR A 230 -12.84 7.05 -3.44
N GLU A 231 -12.35 8.27 -3.22
CA GLU A 231 -11.33 8.90 -4.06
C GLU A 231 -10.02 8.11 -4.04
N ALA A 232 -9.58 7.63 -2.89
CA ALA A 232 -8.41 6.75 -2.79
C ALA A 232 -8.54 5.51 -3.69
N GLY A 233 -9.69 4.86 -3.69
CA GLY A 233 -9.97 3.73 -4.58
C GLY A 233 -9.97 4.14 -6.06
N VAL A 234 -10.44 5.33 -6.39
CA VAL A 234 -10.38 5.89 -7.75
C VAL A 234 -8.93 6.14 -8.16
N GLN A 235 -8.14 6.78 -7.31
CA GLN A 235 -6.73 7.06 -7.57
C GLN A 235 -5.89 5.79 -7.64
N ALA A 236 -6.15 4.80 -6.79
CA ALA A 236 -5.52 3.49 -6.86
C ALA A 236 -5.71 2.82 -8.24
N ARG A 237 -6.93 2.87 -8.78
CA ARG A 237 -7.20 2.35 -10.12
C ARG A 237 -6.56 3.19 -11.22
N ARG A 238 -6.50 4.50 -11.09
CA ARG A 238 -5.84 5.40 -12.06
C ARG A 238 -4.33 5.15 -12.13
N VAL A 239 -3.66 5.01 -10.99
CA VAL A 239 -2.22 4.72 -10.98
C VAL A 239 -1.93 3.33 -11.54
N TRP A 240 -2.80 2.35 -11.31
CA TRP A 240 -2.71 1.04 -11.96
C TRP A 240 -2.84 1.15 -13.49
N GLN A 241 -3.82 1.87 -13.97
CA GLN A 241 -4.00 2.11 -15.41
C GLN A 241 -2.78 2.82 -16.03
N ARG A 242 -2.20 3.78 -15.31
CA ARG A 242 -0.96 4.46 -15.73
C ARG A 242 0.19 3.47 -15.84
N TYR A 243 0.42 2.63 -14.83
CA TYR A 243 1.42 1.57 -14.85
C TYR A 243 1.22 0.63 -16.05
N GLN A 244 0.00 0.13 -16.25
CA GLN A 244 -0.31 -0.76 -17.37
C GLN A 244 -0.06 -0.10 -18.73
N ALA A 245 -0.43 1.16 -18.89
CA ALA A 245 -0.21 1.90 -20.11
C ALA A 245 1.29 2.09 -20.42
N GLN A 246 2.09 2.43 -19.41
CA GLN A 246 3.54 2.56 -19.54
C GLN A 246 4.17 1.20 -19.91
N LEU A 247 3.77 0.13 -19.26
CA LEU A 247 4.27 -1.22 -19.52
C LEU A 247 3.95 -1.66 -20.96
N GLN A 248 2.74 -1.42 -21.43
CA GLN A 248 2.34 -1.73 -22.78
C GLN A 248 3.12 -0.90 -23.82
N ALA A 249 3.33 0.38 -23.56
CA ALA A 249 4.10 1.26 -24.45
C ALA A 249 5.56 0.76 -24.58
N GLU A 250 6.20 0.40 -23.49
CA GLU A 250 7.57 -0.12 -23.53
C GLU A 250 7.66 -1.52 -24.16
N ARG A 251 6.67 -2.40 -23.97
CA ARG A 251 6.59 -3.69 -24.68
C ARG A 251 6.52 -3.48 -26.18
N LYS A 252 5.66 -2.56 -26.64
CA LYS A 252 5.51 -2.23 -28.07
C LYS A 252 6.81 -1.67 -28.64
N LYS A 253 7.46 -0.76 -27.96
CA LYS A 253 8.75 -0.17 -28.37
C LYS A 253 9.82 -1.25 -28.52
N ARG A 254 9.98 -2.15 -27.54
CA ARG A 254 10.93 -3.29 -27.59
C ARG A 254 10.61 -4.24 -28.76
N GLU A 255 9.35 -4.49 -29.04
CA GLU A 255 8.95 -5.33 -30.17
C GLU A 255 9.31 -4.67 -31.52
N GLU A 256 9.06 -3.37 -31.69
CA GLU A 256 9.43 -2.62 -32.89
C GLU A 256 10.96 -2.60 -33.10
N GLU A 257 11.74 -2.42 -32.04
CA GLU A 257 13.19 -2.49 -32.10
C GLU A 257 13.69 -3.88 -32.52
N ARG A 258 13.07 -4.96 -31.99
CA ARG A 258 13.37 -6.34 -32.40
C ARG A 258 13.06 -6.56 -33.89
N LYS A 259 11.93 -6.04 -34.38
CA LYS A 259 11.55 -6.13 -35.78
C LYS A 259 12.54 -5.38 -36.67
N LYS A 260 13.00 -4.19 -36.28
CA LYS A 260 14.01 -3.41 -37.01
C LYS A 260 15.35 -4.16 -37.10
N LYS A 261 15.82 -4.77 -35.99
CA LYS A 261 17.06 -5.55 -35.95
C LYS A 261 17.00 -6.87 -36.73
N ARG A 262 15.80 -7.43 -36.97
CA ARG A 262 15.59 -8.64 -37.76
C ARG A 262 15.45 -8.38 -39.26
N LYS A 263 15.27 -7.13 -39.69
CA LYS A 263 15.17 -6.81 -41.12
C LYS A 263 16.56 -6.95 -41.74
N PRO A 264 16.74 -7.80 -42.77
CA PRO A 264 18.04 -7.92 -43.45
C PRO A 264 18.43 -6.55 -44.00
N PRO A 265 19.76 -6.26 -44.11
CA PRO A 265 20.21 -5.04 -44.77
C PRO A 265 19.65 -5.01 -46.16
N ALA A 266 19.14 -3.84 -46.57
CA ALA A 266 18.65 -3.66 -47.93
C ALA A 266 19.75 -4.11 -48.91
N GLN A 267 19.43 -5.05 -49.79
CA GLN A 267 20.35 -5.44 -50.85
C GLN A 267 20.77 -4.14 -51.58
N GLN A 268 22.06 -3.82 -51.46
CA GLN A 268 22.64 -2.77 -52.31
C GLN A 268 22.39 -3.24 -53.76
N GLY A 269 21.72 -2.39 -54.53
CA GLY A 269 21.31 -2.73 -55.88
C GLY A 269 22.50 -3.28 -56.69
N GLU A 270 22.26 -4.40 -57.36
CA GLU A 270 23.21 -4.94 -58.32
C GLU A 270 23.66 -3.80 -59.25
N PRO A 271 24.98 -3.67 -59.52
CA PRO A 271 25.45 -2.69 -60.52
C PRO A 271 24.81 -3.05 -61.88
N GLN A 272 24.14 -2.09 -62.49
CA GLN A 272 23.56 -2.22 -63.82
C GLN A 272 24.66 -2.65 -64.80
N PRO A 273 24.43 -3.67 -65.63
CA PRO A 273 25.42 -4.07 -66.64
C PRO A 273 25.69 -2.89 -67.55
N HIS A 274 26.96 -2.52 -67.67
CA HIS A 274 27.40 -1.52 -68.67
C HIS A 274 27.15 -2.08 -70.00
N ASP A 275 26.32 -1.39 -70.80
CA ASP A 275 26.06 -1.67 -72.22
C ASP A 275 27.32 -1.28 -73.03
N TYR A 276 28.07 -2.28 -73.52
CA TYR A 276 29.21 -2.17 -74.41
C TYR A 276 28.78 -2.35 -75.85
N THR A 277 27.75 -1.63 -76.32
CA THR A 277 27.42 -1.60 -77.72
C THR A 277 27.60 -0.20 -78.30
N SER A 278 28.86 0.20 -78.54
CA SER A 278 29.20 1.25 -79.46
C SER A 278 30.66 1.17 -79.88
N LEU A 279 30.95 0.38 -80.89
CA LEU A 279 31.99 0.59 -81.94
C LEU A 279 31.46 0.09 -83.27
#